data_1cabd34d14bf14fdef6d8937cd98fb1b
#
_entry.id   1cabd34d14bf14fdef6d8937cd98fb1b
#
_cell.length_a   1.000
_cell.length_b   1.000
_cell.length_c   1.000
_cell.angle_alpha   90.00
_cell.angle_beta   90.00
_cell.angle_gamma   90.00
#
_symmetry.space_group_name_H-M   'P 1'
#
loop_
_entity.id
_entity.type
_entity.pdbx_description
1 polymer ?
#
loop_
_entity_poly.entity_id
_entity_poly.type
_entity_poly.pdbx_seq_one_letter_code
_entity_poly.pdbx_strand_id
1 'polypeptide(L)'
;EVMAQMLSRYRGEQPYTAGPTYLGAAVIFLALMALMLLPNRHRWWIVASIVLTLFMSWGNNMMWFTELLFGVLPGYNKFRTLSMSQVVMQWSIPLLAAMGVGLIISQGTDSKKIQRALIYAGGATAAVLLIMILGGRSLGDFGMEQSGQMLSDQFRQMLQQQGATDWIKKGIHEQMAWGTASAIADERAAAMTADAWRSLLFVLLTLGTLWLYTQRKLIKSSAVLCVVLAAVVGLDLANVDTRY
;
A
#
# COMPACT_ATOMS: atom_id res chain seq x y z
N GLU A 1 -19.41 0.82 -18.28
CA GLU A 1 -18.71 -0.35 -17.68
C GLU A 1 -17.18 -0.21 -17.77
N VAL A 2 -16.61 0.15 -18.92
CA VAL A 2 -15.15 0.33 -19.11
C VAL A 2 -14.60 1.42 -18.16
N MET A 3 -15.28 2.56 -18.03
CA MET A 3 -14.89 3.62 -17.08
C MET A 3 -14.93 3.15 -15.62
N ALA A 4 -15.95 2.38 -15.24
CA ALA A 4 -16.05 1.84 -13.89
C ALA A 4 -14.91 0.85 -13.57
N GLN A 5 -14.52 0.02 -14.54
CA GLN A 5 -13.35 -0.87 -14.41
C GLN A 5 -12.02 -0.11 -14.34
N MET A 6 -11.90 1.02 -15.05
CA MET A 6 -10.71 1.87 -14.98
C MET A 6 -10.60 2.63 -13.65
N LEU A 7 -11.73 3.05 -13.07
CA LEU A 7 -11.76 3.77 -11.79
C LEU A 7 -11.41 2.88 -10.59
N SER A 8 -11.64 1.56 -10.67
CA SER A 8 -11.32 0.63 -9.59
C SER A 8 -9.81 0.45 -9.33
N ARG A 9 -8.95 0.93 -10.22
CA ARG A 9 -7.50 0.76 -10.14
C ARG A 9 -6.80 2.11 -10.10
N TYR A 10 -6.43 2.59 -8.94
CA TYR A 10 -5.68 3.84 -8.87
C TYR A 10 -4.17 3.69 -9.01
N ARG A 11 -3.64 2.48 -9.29
CA ARG A 11 -2.23 2.26 -9.66
C ARG A 11 -2.07 1.10 -10.63
N GLY A 12 -1.41 1.40 -11.76
CA GLY A 12 -0.67 0.49 -12.61
C GLY A 12 -1.44 -0.70 -13.19
N GLU A 13 -0.81 -1.31 -14.15
CA GLU A 13 -1.29 -2.50 -14.82
C GLU A 13 -1.05 -3.75 -13.98
N GLN A 14 -2.13 -4.37 -13.52
CA GLN A 14 -2.10 -5.80 -13.25
C GLN A 14 -3.27 -6.44 -14.02
N PRO A 15 -3.00 -7.02 -15.20
CA PRO A 15 -4.07 -7.44 -16.11
C PRO A 15 -4.91 -8.62 -15.60
N TYR A 16 -4.42 -9.42 -14.64
CA TYR A 16 -5.05 -10.69 -14.29
C TYR A 16 -5.22 -10.99 -12.79
N THR A 17 -4.66 -10.18 -11.88
CA THR A 17 -4.76 -10.44 -10.44
C THR A 17 -4.95 -9.13 -9.69
N ALA A 18 -6.19 -8.80 -9.38
CA ALA A 18 -6.57 -7.60 -8.65
C ALA A 18 -6.95 -7.93 -7.18
N GLY A 19 -6.11 -8.67 -6.47
CA GLY A 19 -6.28 -8.84 -5.03
C GLY A 19 -5.66 -7.66 -4.29
N PRO A 20 -6.39 -6.94 -3.41
CA PRO A 20 -5.80 -5.89 -2.60
C PRO A 20 -4.78 -6.51 -1.62
N THR A 21 -3.51 -6.11 -1.74
CA THR A 21 -2.45 -6.50 -0.80
C THR A 21 -2.34 -5.48 0.34
N TYR A 22 -3.48 -5.01 0.84
CA TYR A 22 -3.51 -4.03 1.91
C TYR A 22 -3.16 -4.67 3.26
N LEU A 23 -2.15 -4.14 3.93
CA LEU A 23 -1.66 -4.63 5.21
C LEU A 23 -2.18 -3.85 6.41
N GLY A 24 -2.82 -2.72 6.19
CA GLY A 24 -3.25 -1.80 7.23
C GLY A 24 -2.16 -0.79 7.62
N ALA A 25 -2.51 0.50 7.61
CA ALA A 25 -1.58 1.56 8.00
C ALA A 25 -1.19 1.46 9.48
N ALA A 26 -2.13 1.05 10.33
CA ALA A 26 -1.90 0.78 11.74
C ALA A 26 -0.88 -0.35 11.94
N VAL A 27 -0.96 -1.42 11.17
CA VAL A 27 -0.04 -2.57 11.26
C VAL A 27 1.37 -2.18 10.78
N ILE A 28 1.48 -1.41 9.70
CA ILE A 28 2.77 -0.89 9.20
C ILE A 28 3.44 -0.01 10.25
N PHE A 29 2.69 0.90 10.87
CA PHE A 29 3.20 1.74 11.96
C PHE A 29 3.70 0.88 13.13
N LEU A 30 2.93 -0.11 13.58
CA LEU A 30 3.32 -1.04 14.65
C LEU A 30 4.58 -1.83 14.29
N ALA A 31 4.71 -2.28 13.04
CA ALA A 31 5.87 -2.99 12.55
C ALA A 31 7.13 -2.09 12.55
N LEU A 32 7.02 -0.85 12.08
CA LEU A 32 8.13 0.12 12.14
C LEU A 32 8.58 0.42 13.58
N MET A 33 7.62 0.58 14.48
CA MET A 33 7.91 0.72 15.91
C MET A 33 8.64 -0.53 16.46
N ALA A 34 8.17 -1.71 16.09
CA ALA A 34 8.79 -2.98 16.50
C ALA A 34 10.24 -3.10 16.04
N LEU A 35 10.58 -2.62 14.85
CA LEU A 35 11.97 -2.60 14.36
C LEU A 35 12.93 -1.85 15.30
N MET A 36 12.45 -0.86 16.02
CA MET A 36 13.27 -0.10 16.98
C MET A 36 13.35 -0.77 18.35
N LEU A 37 12.35 -1.57 18.71
CA LEU A 37 12.25 -2.20 20.04
C LEU A 37 12.91 -3.58 20.06
N LEU A 38 12.81 -4.36 18.97
CA LEU A 38 13.30 -5.72 18.88
C LEU A 38 14.83 -5.80 18.93
N PRO A 39 15.38 -6.86 19.56
CA PRO A 39 16.81 -7.16 19.51
C PRO A 39 17.23 -7.53 18.09
N ASN A 40 18.48 -7.25 17.73
CA ASN A 40 19.03 -7.44 16.38
C ASN A 40 18.84 -8.87 15.85
N ARG A 41 18.95 -9.88 16.71
CA ARG A 41 18.82 -11.28 16.31
C ARG A 41 17.49 -11.61 15.61
N HIS A 42 16.38 -11.06 16.09
CA HIS A 42 15.05 -11.34 15.54
C HIS A 42 14.64 -10.35 14.46
N ARG A 43 15.19 -9.15 14.48
CA ARG A 43 14.86 -8.07 13.56
C ARG A 43 15.34 -8.33 12.15
N TRP A 44 16.63 -8.69 12.00
CA TRP A 44 17.26 -8.69 10.68
C TRP A 44 16.76 -9.78 9.74
N TRP A 45 16.46 -10.99 10.23
CA TRP A 45 15.94 -12.02 9.36
C TRP A 45 14.51 -11.73 8.87
N ILE A 46 13.66 -11.08 9.71
CA ILE A 46 12.32 -10.66 9.31
C ILE A 46 12.42 -9.55 8.26
N VAL A 47 13.27 -8.54 8.49
CA VAL A 47 13.50 -7.48 7.50
C VAL A 47 14.05 -8.05 6.20
N ALA A 48 15.01 -8.97 6.26
CA ALA A 48 15.56 -9.62 5.06
C ALA A 48 14.47 -10.38 4.28
N SER A 49 13.58 -11.09 4.98
CA SER A 49 12.44 -11.79 4.36
C SER A 49 11.50 -10.80 3.66
N ILE A 50 11.15 -9.69 4.31
CA ILE A 50 10.27 -8.65 3.74
C ILE A 50 10.92 -8.03 2.50
N VAL A 51 12.19 -7.64 2.57
CA VAL A 51 12.92 -7.01 1.46
C VAL A 51 13.07 -7.98 0.29
N LEU A 52 13.44 -9.23 0.56
CA LEU A 52 13.59 -10.27 -0.46
C LEU A 52 12.26 -10.49 -1.20
N THR A 53 11.17 -10.68 -0.46
CA THR A 53 9.86 -10.94 -1.06
C THR A 53 9.29 -9.71 -1.78
N LEU A 54 9.59 -8.51 -1.32
CA LEU A 54 9.26 -7.28 -2.03
C LEU A 54 9.97 -7.24 -3.41
N PHE A 55 11.27 -7.52 -3.46
CA PHE A 55 12.02 -7.57 -4.71
C PHE A 55 11.52 -8.67 -5.65
N MET A 56 11.19 -9.85 -5.11
CA MET A 56 10.58 -10.92 -5.88
C MET A 56 9.23 -10.52 -6.49
N SER A 57 8.44 -9.73 -5.77
CA SER A 57 7.11 -9.31 -6.22
C SER A 57 7.14 -8.25 -7.34
N TRP A 58 8.25 -7.52 -7.50
CA TRP A 58 8.38 -6.47 -8.52
C TRP A 58 8.51 -7.02 -9.95
N GLY A 59 8.91 -8.28 -10.12
CA GLY A 59 8.90 -8.96 -11.41
C GLY A 59 9.57 -8.18 -12.53
N ASN A 60 8.78 -7.80 -13.54
CA ASN A 60 9.26 -7.07 -14.72
C ASN A 60 9.85 -5.68 -14.40
N ASN A 61 9.43 -5.04 -13.32
CA ASN A 61 10.00 -3.75 -12.91
C ASN A 61 11.45 -3.89 -12.39
N MET A 62 11.91 -5.13 -12.12
CA MET A 62 13.25 -5.41 -11.64
C MET A 62 13.83 -6.65 -12.35
N MET A 63 13.89 -6.56 -13.69
CA MET A 63 14.22 -7.68 -14.59
C MET A 63 15.54 -8.36 -14.23
N TRP A 64 16.61 -7.58 -13.96
CA TRP A 64 17.92 -8.11 -13.59
C TRP A 64 17.88 -9.02 -12.37
N PHE A 65 17.06 -8.71 -11.37
CA PHE A 65 16.89 -9.51 -10.17
C PHE A 65 16.07 -10.77 -10.45
N THR A 66 15.02 -10.63 -11.25
CA THR A 66 14.18 -11.74 -11.70
C THR A 66 15.00 -12.76 -12.52
N GLU A 67 15.85 -12.33 -13.43
CA GLU A 67 16.75 -13.16 -14.21
C GLU A 67 17.77 -13.89 -13.33
N LEU A 68 18.34 -13.19 -12.35
CA LEU A 68 19.23 -13.79 -11.36
C LEU A 68 18.52 -14.91 -10.59
N LEU A 69 17.27 -14.69 -10.16
CA LEU A 69 16.49 -15.70 -9.45
C LEU A 69 16.12 -16.89 -10.35
N PHE A 70 15.85 -16.67 -11.64
CA PHE A 70 15.63 -17.74 -12.60
C PHE A 70 16.86 -18.63 -12.77
N GLY A 71 18.05 -18.06 -12.66
CA GLY A 71 19.31 -18.81 -12.75
C GLY A 71 19.70 -19.59 -11.47
N VAL A 72 19.36 -19.02 -10.29
CA VAL A 72 19.84 -19.54 -8.99
C VAL A 72 18.81 -20.42 -8.27
N LEU A 73 17.50 -20.06 -8.35
CA LEU A 73 16.45 -20.76 -7.62
C LEU A 73 15.79 -21.85 -8.49
N PRO A 74 16.02 -23.13 -8.18
CA PRO A 74 15.40 -24.22 -8.92
C PRO A 74 13.87 -24.17 -8.74
N GLY A 75 13.13 -24.17 -9.85
CA GLY A 75 11.68 -24.14 -9.86
C GLY A 75 11.06 -22.75 -9.80
N TYR A 76 11.85 -21.68 -9.69
CA TYR A 76 11.33 -20.30 -9.71
C TYR A 76 10.60 -19.98 -11.03
N ASN A 77 11.04 -20.57 -12.14
CA ASN A 77 10.40 -20.48 -13.46
C ASN A 77 9.04 -21.19 -13.56
N LYS A 78 8.63 -21.93 -12.53
CA LYS A 78 7.32 -22.59 -12.46
C LYS A 78 6.24 -21.70 -11.85
N PHE A 79 6.63 -20.59 -11.19
CA PHE A 79 5.67 -19.66 -10.64
C PHE A 79 5.04 -18.79 -11.74
N ARG A 80 3.74 -18.94 -11.91
CA ARG A 80 2.97 -18.20 -12.92
C ARG A 80 2.84 -16.71 -12.59
N THR A 81 2.84 -16.36 -11.29
CA THR A 81 2.59 -15.01 -10.81
C THR A 81 3.56 -14.69 -9.68
N LEU A 82 4.49 -13.76 -9.93
CA LEU A 82 5.51 -13.36 -8.96
C LEU A 82 4.93 -12.66 -7.74
N SER A 83 3.75 -12.04 -7.87
CA SER A 83 3.02 -11.41 -6.75
C SER A 83 2.61 -12.39 -5.63
N MET A 84 2.58 -13.70 -5.89
CA MET A 84 2.34 -14.70 -4.83
C MET A 84 3.41 -14.67 -3.73
N SER A 85 4.63 -14.20 -4.01
CA SER A 85 5.68 -14.02 -3.00
C SER A 85 5.28 -13.04 -1.89
N GLN A 86 4.34 -12.12 -2.16
CA GLN A 86 3.85 -11.14 -1.18
C GLN A 86 3.18 -11.79 0.05
N VAL A 87 2.74 -13.04 -0.04
CA VAL A 87 2.22 -13.81 1.10
C VAL A 87 3.20 -13.81 2.28
N VAL A 88 4.50 -13.97 2.02
CA VAL A 88 5.52 -13.95 3.08
C VAL A 88 5.57 -12.58 3.77
N MET A 89 5.47 -11.50 3.01
CA MET A 89 5.41 -10.14 3.56
C MET A 89 4.13 -9.91 4.36
N GLN A 90 2.99 -10.43 3.87
CA GLN A 90 1.68 -10.35 4.55
C GLN A 90 1.67 -11.06 5.90
N TRP A 91 2.49 -12.08 6.11
CA TRP A 91 2.67 -12.74 7.40
C TRP A 91 3.74 -12.06 8.24
N SER A 92 4.85 -11.67 7.65
CA SER A 92 6.02 -11.15 8.37
C SER A 92 5.75 -9.78 8.99
N ILE A 93 5.02 -8.89 8.33
CA ILE A 93 4.75 -7.54 8.84
C ILE A 93 3.80 -7.56 10.05
N PRO A 94 2.64 -8.27 10.05
CA PRO A 94 1.81 -8.40 11.24
C PRO A 94 2.51 -9.14 12.39
N LEU A 95 3.33 -10.16 12.09
CA LEU A 95 4.13 -10.83 13.10
C LEU A 95 5.09 -9.86 13.79
N LEU A 96 5.80 -9.05 13.01
CA LEU A 96 6.68 -8.02 13.54
C LEU A 96 5.94 -7.02 14.42
N ALA A 97 4.76 -6.56 13.97
CA ALA A 97 3.89 -5.67 14.73
C ALA A 97 3.45 -6.28 16.08
N ALA A 98 3.02 -7.55 16.05
CA ALA A 98 2.62 -8.28 17.27
C ALA A 98 3.78 -8.44 18.27
N MET A 99 4.98 -8.77 17.77
CA MET A 99 6.19 -8.85 18.60
C MET A 99 6.51 -7.51 19.27
N GLY A 100 6.36 -6.39 18.54
CA GLY A 100 6.58 -5.05 19.07
C GLY A 100 5.59 -4.69 20.19
N VAL A 101 4.32 -4.99 20.00
CA VAL A 101 3.27 -4.80 21.03
C VAL A 101 3.55 -5.68 22.25
N GLY A 102 3.96 -6.94 22.04
CA GLY A 102 4.34 -7.86 23.09
C GLY A 102 5.47 -7.33 23.99
N LEU A 103 6.47 -6.67 23.40
CA LEU A 103 7.56 -6.03 24.15
C LEU A 103 7.09 -4.85 25.00
N ILE A 104 6.10 -4.10 24.56
CA ILE A 104 5.49 -3.02 25.34
C ILE A 104 4.70 -3.59 26.52
N ILE A 105 3.95 -4.67 26.30
CA ILE A 105 3.13 -5.31 27.32
C ILE A 105 3.99 -5.98 28.39
N SER A 106 5.08 -6.63 28.01
CA SER A 106 5.96 -7.35 28.93
C SER A 106 6.67 -6.45 29.96
N GLN A 107 6.57 -5.13 29.80
CA GLN A 107 7.16 -4.10 30.67
C GLN A 107 8.69 -4.24 30.88
N GLY A 108 9.34 -5.12 30.14
CA GLY A 108 10.80 -5.31 30.17
C GLY A 108 11.57 -4.26 29.37
N THR A 109 10.87 -3.39 28.62
CA THR A 109 11.50 -2.37 27.78
C THR A 109 11.47 -1.02 28.46
N ASP A 110 12.59 -0.30 28.39
CA ASP A 110 12.72 1.06 28.94
C ASP A 110 11.66 1.99 28.34
N SER A 111 10.92 2.70 29.20
CA SER A 111 9.88 3.65 28.82
C SER A 111 10.40 4.73 27.86
N LYS A 112 11.62 5.22 28.04
CA LYS A 112 12.24 6.20 27.12
C LYS A 112 12.49 5.61 25.74
N LYS A 113 12.85 4.33 25.66
CA LYS A 113 13.04 3.64 24.39
C LYS A 113 11.71 3.46 23.66
N ILE A 114 10.64 3.10 24.37
CA ILE A 114 9.29 3.00 23.82
C ILE A 114 8.83 4.36 23.28
N GLN A 115 8.97 5.42 24.06
CA GLN A 115 8.58 6.77 23.63
C GLN A 115 9.33 7.23 22.37
N ARG A 116 10.64 7.00 22.30
CA ARG A 116 11.42 7.28 21.09
C ARG A 116 10.93 6.47 19.89
N ALA A 117 10.68 5.18 20.08
CA ALA A 117 10.17 4.33 19.01
C ALA A 117 8.80 4.80 18.49
N LEU A 118 7.89 5.21 19.38
CA LEU A 118 6.59 5.78 19.02
C LEU A 118 6.74 7.07 18.21
N ILE A 119 7.61 7.99 18.66
CA ILE A 119 7.82 9.29 17.99
C ILE A 119 8.44 9.08 16.60
N TYR A 120 9.50 8.28 16.49
CA TYR A 120 10.18 8.08 15.21
C TYR A 120 9.34 7.27 14.21
N ALA A 121 8.72 6.16 14.66
CA ALA A 121 7.84 5.38 13.79
C ALA A 121 6.59 6.18 13.39
N GLY A 122 5.97 6.88 14.33
CA GLY A 122 4.82 7.75 14.07
C GLY A 122 5.18 8.90 13.14
N GLY A 123 6.31 9.57 13.40
CA GLY A 123 6.81 10.65 12.55
C GLY A 123 7.13 10.19 11.13
N ALA A 124 7.80 9.04 10.97
CA ALA A 124 8.12 8.49 9.67
C ALA A 124 6.85 8.11 8.87
N THR A 125 5.91 7.41 9.51
CA THR A 125 4.64 7.04 8.86
C THR A 125 3.81 8.28 8.51
N ALA A 126 3.69 9.22 9.44
CA ALA A 126 2.97 10.48 9.19
C ALA A 126 3.64 11.31 8.07
N ALA A 127 4.96 11.37 8.01
CA ALA A 127 5.67 12.07 6.95
C ALA A 127 5.37 11.49 5.57
N VAL A 128 5.40 10.17 5.42
CA VAL A 128 5.05 9.50 4.16
C VAL A 128 3.61 9.80 3.77
N LEU A 129 2.67 9.68 4.70
CA LEU A 129 1.25 9.96 4.45
C LEU A 129 1.01 11.44 4.11
N LEU A 130 1.69 12.37 4.78
CA LEU A 130 1.62 13.79 4.47
C LEU A 130 2.18 14.11 3.08
N ILE A 131 3.29 13.46 2.67
CA ILE A 131 3.80 13.58 1.30
C ILE A 131 2.74 13.11 0.29
N MET A 132 2.04 12.00 0.56
CA MET A 132 0.96 11.53 -0.32
C MET A 132 -0.22 12.52 -0.37
N ILE A 133 -0.59 13.11 0.77
CA ILE A 133 -1.68 14.08 0.87
C ILE A 133 -1.33 15.38 0.13
N LEU A 134 -0.16 15.94 0.40
CA LEU A 134 0.26 17.21 -0.17
C LEU A 134 0.68 17.09 -1.64
N GLY A 135 1.26 15.96 -2.01
CA GLY A 135 1.70 15.69 -3.37
C GLY A 135 0.54 15.40 -4.33
N GLY A 136 -0.50 14.72 -3.87
CA GLY A 136 -1.71 14.46 -4.67
C GLY A 136 -1.38 14.02 -6.10
N ARG A 137 -1.93 14.74 -7.09
CA ARG A 137 -1.73 14.46 -8.51
C ARG A 137 -0.27 14.58 -8.99
N SER A 138 0.57 15.38 -8.31
CA SER A 138 1.97 15.59 -8.70
C SER A 138 2.90 14.40 -8.40
N LEU A 139 2.44 13.40 -7.63
CA LEU A 139 3.25 12.23 -7.26
C LEU A 139 3.41 11.20 -8.37
N GLY A 140 2.66 11.30 -9.46
CA GLY A 140 2.77 10.36 -10.57
C GLY A 140 1.75 10.55 -11.66
N ASP A 141 1.90 9.76 -12.71
CA ASP A 141 1.02 9.78 -13.88
C ASP A 141 -0.36 9.17 -13.60
N PHE A 142 -0.49 8.33 -12.57
CA PHE A 142 -1.72 7.59 -12.22
C PHE A 142 -2.31 6.77 -13.39
N GLY A 143 -1.45 6.31 -14.31
CA GLY A 143 -1.83 5.54 -15.47
C GLY A 143 -2.55 6.35 -16.54
N MET A 144 -2.34 7.66 -16.59
CA MET A 144 -2.93 8.56 -17.57
C MET A 144 -2.47 8.21 -18.99
N GLU A 145 -1.18 8.00 -19.20
CA GLU A 145 -0.60 7.68 -20.50
C GLU A 145 -1.21 6.41 -21.08
N GLN A 146 -1.23 5.34 -20.31
CA GLN A 146 -1.80 4.07 -20.71
C GLN A 146 -3.31 4.15 -20.96
N SER A 147 -4.06 4.80 -20.05
CA SER A 147 -5.49 5.01 -20.22
C SER A 147 -5.78 5.85 -21.46
N GLY A 148 -4.95 6.86 -21.74
CA GLY A 148 -5.06 7.71 -22.92
C GLY A 148 -4.86 6.94 -24.21
N GLN A 149 -3.83 6.11 -24.30
CA GLN A 149 -3.56 5.27 -25.47
C GLN A 149 -4.72 4.26 -25.70
N MET A 150 -5.13 3.52 -24.66
CA MET A 150 -6.21 2.54 -24.76
C MET A 150 -7.54 3.19 -25.20
N LEU A 151 -7.89 4.33 -24.63
CA LEU A 151 -9.11 5.07 -24.99
C LEU A 151 -9.02 5.64 -26.41
N SER A 152 -7.85 6.13 -26.84
CA SER A 152 -7.63 6.62 -28.18
C SER A 152 -7.88 5.53 -29.23
N ASP A 153 -7.34 4.34 -29.00
CA ASP A 153 -7.54 3.20 -29.89
C ASP A 153 -9.01 2.75 -29.93
N GLN A 154 -9.69 2.71 -28.78
CA GLN A 154 -11.12 2.37 -28.70
C GLN A 154 -11.99 3.40 -29.42
N PHE A 155 -11.77 4.70 -29.18
CA PHE A 155 -12.52 5.75 -29.85
C PHE A 155 -12.27 5.75 -31.35
N ARG A 156 -11.03 5.52 -31.79
CA ARG A 156 -10.68 5.37 -33.18
C ARG A 156 -11.43 4.22 -33.85
N GLN A 157 -11.46 3.06 -33.21
CA GLN A 157 -12.20 1.90 -33.72
C GLN A 157 -13.71 2.18 -33.83
N MET A 158 -14.28 2.80 -32.79
CA MET A 158 -15.70 3.16 -32.76
C MET A 158 -16.06 4.13 -33.88
N LEU A 159 -15.24 5.17 -34.09
CA LEU A 159 -15.46 6.15 -35.18
C LEU A 159 -15.30 5.54 -36.57
N GLN A 160 -14.38 4.59 -36.71
CA GLN A 160 -14.23 3.83 -37.97
C GLN A 160 -15.48 3.00 -38.29
N GLN A 161 -16.04 2.30 -37.27
CA GLN A 161 -17.26 1.52 -37.44
C GLN A 161 -18.48 2.37 -37.79
N GLN A 162 -18.52 3.62 -37.30
CA GLN A 162 -19.59 4.58 -37.57
C GLN A 162 -19.38 5.37 -38.87
N GLY A 163 -18.27 5.14 -39.56
CA GLY A 163 -17.94 5.86 -40.81
C GLY A 163 -17.51 7.32 -40.62
N ALA A 164 -17.27 7.74 -39.34
CA ALA A 164 -16.92 9.11 -38.99
C ALA A 164 -15.41 9.40 -39.18
N THR A 165 -14.89 9.09 -40.38
CA THR A 165 -13.45 9.20 -40.71
C THR A 165 -12.90 10.63 -40.62
N ASP A 166 -13.74 11.65 -40.81
CA ASP A 166 -13.33 13.05 -40.74
C ASP A 166 -12.97 13.46 -39.27
N TRP A 167 -13.60 12.86 -38.28
CA TRP A 167 -13.28 13.08 -36.86
C TRP A 167 -11.94 12.48 -36.49
N ILE A 168 -11.60 11.35 -37.11
CA ILE A 168 -10.28 10.71 -36.92
C ILE A 168 -9.19 11.59 -37.54
N LYS A 169 -9.40 12.12 -38.76
CA LYS A 169 -8.45 13.02 -39.42
C LYS A 169 -8.23 14.33 -38.64
N LYS A 170 -9.23 14.80 -37.92
CA LYS A 170 -9.15 16.00 -37.05
C LYS A 170 -8.54 15.73 -35.69
N GLY A 171 -8.17 14.49 -35.35
CA GLY A 171 -7.60 14.14 -34.04
C GLY A 171 -8.56 14.23 -32.88
N ILE A 172 -9.88 14.29 -33.12
CA ILE A 172 -10.90 14.46 -32.08
C ILE A 172 -10.89 13.27 -31.12
N HIS A 173 -10.66 12.05 -31.63
CA HIS A 173 -10.54 10.83 -30.83
C HIS A 173 -9.41 10.92 -29.80
N GLU A 174 -8.26 11.48 -30.17
CA GLU A 174 -7.13 11.69 -29.25
C GLU A 174 -7.48 12.72 -28.18
N GLN A 175 -8.05 13.86 -28.57
CA GLN A 175 -8.43 14.90 -27.63
C GLN A 175 -9.45 14.40 -26.59
N MET A 176 -10.46 13.64 -27.02
CA MET A 176 -11.44 13.02 -26.12
C MET A 176 -10.78 11.96 -25.22
N ALA A 177 -9.91 11.13 -25.76
CA ALA A 177 -9.21 10.10 -25.03
C ALA A 177 -8.33 10.70 -23.91
N TRP A 178 -7.50 11.67 -24.25
CA TRP A 178 -6.61 12.32 -23.28
C TRP A 178 -7.37 13.15 -22.23
N GLY A 179 -8.46 13.81 -22.61
CA GLY A 179 -9.34 14.49 -21.68
C GLY A 179 -9.98 13.53 -20.67
N THR A 180 -10.45 12.37 -21.13
CA THR A 180 -11.02 11.33 -20.26
C THR A 180 -9.95 10.68 -19.38
N ALA A 181 -8.76 10.39 -19.93
CA ALA A 181 -7.65 9.82 -19.20
C ALA A 181 -7.16 10.76 -18.09
N SER A 182 -7.12 12.07 -18.34
CA SER A 182 -6.79 13.07 -17.31
C SER A 182 -7.81 13.06 -16.18
N ALA A 183 -9.11 13.06 -16.49
CA ALA A 183 -10.17 12.99 -15.48
C ALA A 183 -10.08 11.72 -14.62
N ILE A 184 -9.81 10.55 -15.25
CA ILE A 184 -9.58 9.29 -14.53
C ILE A 184 -8.36 9.38 -13.62
N ALA A 185 -7.28 9.99 -14.08
CA ALA A 185 -6.06 10.16 -13.29
C ALA A 185 -6.28 11.10 -12.09
N ASP A 186 -7.09 12.14 -12.25
CA ASP A 186 -7.45 13.06 -11.16
C ASP A 186 -8.32 12.37 -10.11
N GLU A 187 -9.30 11.55 -10.51
CA GLU A 187 -10.10 10.71 -9.61
C GLU A 187 -9.23 9.70 -8.84
N ARG A 188 -8.27 9.06 -9.50
CA ARG A 188 -7.33 8.14 -8.84
C ARG A 188 -6.44 8.86 -7.83
N ALA A 189 -5.95 10.06 -8.14
CA ALA A 189 -5.18 10.89 -7.23
C ALA A 189 -6.02 11.34 -6.02
N ALA A 190 -7.28 11.71 -6.23
CA ALA A 190 -8.21 12.05 -5.16
C ALA A 190 -8.48 10.84 -4.25
N ALA A 191 -8.68 9.65 -4.82
CA ALA A 191 -8.85 8.42 -4.05
C ALA A 191 -7.62 8.10 -3.20
N MET A 192 -6.40 8.23 -3.76
CA MET A 192 -5.15 8.05 -3.02
C MET A 192 -5.04 9.04 -1.85
N THR A 193 -5.40 10.30 -2.08
CA THR A 193 -5.36 11.34 -1.04
C THR A 193 -6.36 11.06 0.08
N ALA A 194 -7.57 10.64 -0.26
CA ALA A 194 -8.60 10.24 0.72
C ALA A 194 -8.14 9.03 1.56
N ASP A 195 -7.52 8.03 0.92
CA ASP A 195 -6.96 6.86 1.61
C ASP A 195 -5.77 7.21 2.50
N ALA A 196 -4.96 8.19 2.10
CA ALA A 196 -3.86 8.68 2.94
C ALA A 196 -4.38 9.41 4.20
N TRP A 197 -5.44 10.23 4.10
CA TRP A 197 -6.10 10.84 5.25
C TRP A 197 -6.68 9.82 6.21
N ARG A 198 -7.38 8.81 5.68
CA ARG A 198 -7.91 7.71 6.49
C ARG A 198 -6.78 6.95 7.21
N SER A 199 -5.72 6.60 6.48
CA SER A 199 -4.55 5.90 7.03
C SER A 199 -3.89 6.71 8.14
N LEU A 200 -3.77 8.03 7.97
CA LEU A 200 -3.24 8.93 8.99
C LEU A 200 -4.09 8.90 10.27
N LEU A 201 -5.42 8.89 10.13
CA LEU A 201 -6.33 8.76 11.27
C LEU A 201 -6.07 7.47 12.06
N PHE A 202 -5.97 6.31 11.39
CA PHE A 202 -5.72 5.03 12.05
C PHE A 202 -4.34 4.96 12.69
N VAL A 203 -3.31 5.55 12.07
CA VAL A 203 -1.98 5.67 12.68
C VAL A 203 -2.03 6.53 13.94
N LEU A 204 -2.71 7.66 13.91
CA LEU A 204 -2.86 8.55 15.09
C LEU A 204 -3.65 7.87 16.21
N LEU A 205 -4.71 7.14 15.91
CA LEU A 205 -5.48 6.37 16.90
C LEU A 205 -4.61 5.29 17.53
N THR A 206 -3.83 4.56 16.75
CA THR A 206 -2.92 3.51 17.25
C THR A 206 -1.82 4.13 18.13
N LEU A 207 -1.20 5.21 17.66
CA LEU A 207 -0.17 5.95 18.42
C LEU A 207 -0.73 6.49 19.73
N GLY A 208 -1.91 7.13 19.69
CA GLY A 208 -2.59 7.65 20.88
C GLY A 208 -2.92 6.55 21.90
N THR A 209 -3.40 5.40 21.43
CA THR A 209 -3.70 4.23 22.27
C THR A 209 -2.45 3.74 22.98
N LEU A 210 -1.34 3.57 22.26
CA LEU A 210 -0.06 3.14 22.83
C LEU A 210 0.53 4.20 23.77
N TRP A 211 0.40 5.47 23.44
CA TRP A 211 0.85 6.57 24.28
C TRP A 211 0.10 6.60 25.62
N LEU A 212 -1.24 6.48 25.60
CA LEU A 212 -2.08 6.43 26.79
C LEU A 212 -1.76 5.20 27.67
N TYR A 213 -1.45 4.07 27.05
CA TYR A 213 -1.02 2.87 27.77
C TYR A 213 0.35 3.07 28.43
N THR A 214 1.33 3.62 27.72
CA THR A 214 2.69 3.84 28.27
C THR A 214 2.69 4.86 29.42
N GLN A 215 1.81 5.84 29.37
CA GLN A 215 1.62 6.83 30.46
C GLN A 215 0.76 6.29 31.62
N ARG A 216 0.17 5.09 31.49
CA ARG A 216 -0.76 4.47 32.47
C ARG A 216 -1.92 5.39 32.91
N LYS A 217 -2.33 6.34 32.05
CA LYS A 217 -3.38 7.32 32.40
C LYS A 217 -4.78 6.73 32.29
N LEU A 218 -5.15 6.23 31.13
CA LEU A 218 -6.49 5.71 30.83
C LEU A 218 -6.49 4.19 30.62
N ILE A 219 -5.50 3.65 29.93
CA ILE A 219 -5.39 2.23 29.61
C ILE A 219 -4.35 1.62 30.56
N LYS A 220 -4.83 0.90 31.59
CA LYS A 220 -3.97 0.26 32.57
C LYS A 220 -3.79 -1.25 32.35
N SER A 221 -4.77 -1.88 31.69
CA SER A 221 -4.79 -3.31 31.41
C SER A 221 -4.23 -3.62 30.02
N SER A 222 -3.34 -4.61 29.92
CA SER A 222 -2.84 -5.13 28.66
C SER A 222 -3.93 -5.76 27.80
N ALA A 223 -4.93 -6.39 28.43
CA ALA A 223 -6.08 -6.95 27.72
C ALA A 223 -6.89 -5.86 27.02
N VAL A 224 -7.16 -4.73 27.70
CA VAL A 224 -7.85 -3.58 27.09
C VAL A 224 -7.04 -3.01 25.94
N LEU A 225 -5.71 -2.88 26.10
CA LEU A 225 -4.84 -2.46 25.00
C LEU A 225 -4.99 -3.36 23.78
N CYS A 226 -4.89 -4.68 23.96
CA CYS A 226 -5.03 -5.64 22.86
C CYS A 226 -6.39 -5.54 22.17
N VAL A 227 -7.47 -5.42 22.91
CA VAL A 227 -8.83 -5.29 22.35
C VAL A 227 -8.96 -3.99 21.54
N VAL A 228 -8.48 -2.86 22.07
CA VAL A 228 -8.55 -1.57 21.37
C VAL A 228 -7.68 -1.60 20.10
N LEU A 229 -6.46 -2.13 20.17
CA LEU A 229 -5.62 -2.26 18.98
C LEU A 229 -6.23 -3.21 17.94
N ALA A 230 -6.79 -4.33 18.37
CA ALA A 230 -7.48 -5.26 17.47
C ALA A 230 -8.69 -4.59 16.78
N ALA A 231 -9.46 -3.80 17.53
CA ALA A 231 -10.59 -3.04 16.96
C ALA A 231 -10.11 -1.99 15.95
N VAL A 232 -9.06 -1.23 16.27
CA VAL A 232 -8.51 -0.20 15.35
C VAL A 232 -7.98 -0.84 14.07
N VAL A 233 -7.20 -1.92 14.19
CA VAL A 233 -6.68 -2.67 13.03
C VAL A 233 -7.81 -3.31 12.24
N GLY A 234 -8.78 -3.94 12.90
CA GLY A 234 -9.93 -4.57 12.26
C GLY A 234 -10.78 -3.58 11.48
N LEU A 235 -11.03 -2.39 12.03
CA LEU A 235 -11.74 -1.31 11.34
C LEU A 235 -10.95 -0.74 10.15
N ASP A 236 -9.62 -0.61 10.27
CA ASP A 236 -8.77 -0.17 9.16
C ASP A 236 -8.84 -1.16 8.00
N LEU A 237 -8.74 -2.46 8.26
CA LEU A 237 -8.81 -3.52 7.26
C LEU A 237 -10.22 -3.63 6.64
N ALA A 238 -11.27 -3.65 7.47
CA ALA A 238 -12.66 -3.76 7.02
C ALA A 238 -13.07 -2.60 6.10
N ASN A 239 -12.60 -1.38 6.37
CA ASN A 239 -12.87 -0.22 5.51
C ASN A 239 -12.29 -0.37 4.09
N VAL A 240 -11.22 -1.13 3.92
CA VAL A 240 -10.64 -1.39 2.60
C VAL A 240 -11.36 -2.55 1.94
N ASP A 241 -11.60 -3.64 2.68
CA ASP A 241 -12.22 -4.86 2.17
C ASP A 241 -13.63 -4.62 1.60
N THR A 242 -14.39 -3.69 2.18
CA THR A 242 -15.73 -3.32 1.69
C THR A 242 -15.73 -2.56 0.35
N ARG A 243 -14.56 -2.16 -0.18
CA ARG A 243 -14.44 -1.44 -1.45
C ARG A 243 -14.04 -2.33 -2.63
N TYR A 244 -13.64 -3.56 -2.34
CA TYR A 244 -13.16 -4.55 -3.31
C TYR A 244 -14.01 -5.82 -3.25
#